data_53e8356b315562a7188ae7a4fb635238
#
_entry.id   53e8356b315562a7188ae7a4fb635238
#
_cell.length_a   1.000
_cell.length_b   1.000
_cell.length_c   1.000
_cell.angle_alpha   90.00
_cell.angle_beta   90.00
_cell.angle_gamma   90.00
#
_symmetry.space_group_name_H-M   'P 1'
#
loop_
_entity.id
_entity.type
_entity.pdbx_description
1 polymer ?
#
loop_
_entity_poly.entity_id
_entity_poly.type
_entity_poly.pdbx_seq_one_letter_code
_entity_poly.pdbx_strand_id
1 'polypeptide(L)'
;MNKQWISGKRWMAVLLAAALALPVFATGAKKAEAFTAANADTAMNGFVSTFYDPVAKYFYTNSDHLIHPEHAHGPNGGLYTDFWWEAQLWETVMDAYERTGSSAYRTMIDDVYDGFNAKVPDMLVNHFNDDLGWWALACMRAYELTGTDEYRNRAWFLFNEIYSDYDSTYGGGIWWKRDGTSPQKNIATNAPMVMTAIKLLNATGDTTYLTKAQNIYSWIKSRLISGSKVNDHVEGSGSGTVVDWDFTYNYGTFLGAALALHQATGTASYLTDANNAANYVINNMTLSYSLLYEGENDAAGFKMIFARNLNKLRIATGNASYLNFLQQNATQAFNHRRTSDNIIGSDWTAPMGSGYVQSLAAAAGASILQFTPPDNYTGNIAGNGTYEAENARKTGAIISESTHAGYSARGYLAGWNSNGSFVTFHVNQNSASTRTVTIRYAAGAGNAGRYVAVNGTVVANNLSFGNTGGWGSWNTVTLSVNLNAGHNTIVIGYDSSKGNNNYLNLDKIYGL
;
A
#
# COMPACT_ATOMS: atom_id res chain seq x y z
N MET A 1 36.71 13.56 6.84
CA MET A 1 37.13 12.85 8.07
C MET A 1 37.19 11.36 7.78
N ASN A 2 38.32 10.73 8.14
CA ASN A 2 38.69 9.38 7.70
C ASN A 2 37.77 8.28 8.23
N LYS A 3 37.17 7.51 7.34
CA LYS A 3 36.58 6.20 7.69
C LYS A 3 37.65 5.10 7.51
N GLN A 4 38.08 4.51 8.61
CA GLN A 4 38.89 3.30 8.61
C GLN A 4 37.99 2.09 8.34
N TRP A 5 38.30 1.37 7.27
CA TRP A 5 37.77 0.04 6.99
C TRP A 5 38.66 -1.01 7.70
N ILE A 6 38.06 -1.85 8.52
CA ILE A 6 38.72 -3.00 9.12
C ILE A 6 38.46 -4.22 8.23
N SER A 7 39.50 -4.68 7.56
CA SER A 7 39.49 -5.92 6.80
C SER A 7 39.72 -7.12 7.75
N GLY A 8 38.71 -7.92 7.97
CA GLY A 8 38.78 -9.18 8.73
C GLY A 8 39.21 -10.35 7.84
N LYS A 9 40.42 -10.86 8.06
CA LYS A 9 40.94 -12.09 7.43
C LYS A 9 40.19 -13.32 7.95
N ARG A 10 39.74 -14.17 7.00
CA ARG A 10 39.21 -15.52 7.28
C ARG A 10 40.30 -16.43 7.83
N TRP A 11 40.05 -17.04 9.00
CA TRP A 11 40.79 -18.22 9.47
C TRP A 11 39.88 -19.45 9.32
N MET A 12 40.31 -20.39 8.51
CA MET A 12 39.76 -21.73 8.44
C MET A 12 40.28 -22.53 9.63
N ALA A 13 39.43 -22.98 10.52
CA ALA A 13 39.76 -24.01 11.50
C ALA A 13 38.96 -25.27 11.18
N VAL A 14 39.69 -26.33 10.81
CA VAL A 14 39.17 -27.69 10.69
C VAL A 14 39.14 -28.29 12.10
N LEU A 15 37.96 -28.66 12.58
CA LEU A 15 37.81 -29.47 13.79
C LEU A 15 37.09 -30.77 13.47
N LEU A 16 37.83 -31.86 13.83
CA LEU A 16 37.37 -33.25 13.78
C LEU A 16 36.15 -33.45 14.70
N ALA A 17 35.11 -34.05 14.20
CA ALA A 17 33.92 -34.42 14.96
C ALA A 17 34.17 -35.78 15.67
N ALA A 18 34.10 -35.76 17.01
CA ALA A 18 33.84 -36.95 17.81
C ALA A 18 32.33 -36.99 18.10
N ALA A 19 31.62 -37.98 17.56
CA ALA A 19 30.22 -38.21 17.80
C ALA A 19 29.96 -38.76 19.22
N LEU A 20 29.48 -37.91 20.11
CA LEU A 20 28.80 -38.31 21.34
C LEU A 20 27.29 -38.19 21.13
N ALA A 21 26.62 -39.35 21.01
CA ALA A 21 25.17 -39.43 20.99
C ALA A 21 24.61 -39.07 22.37
N LEU A 22 24.18 -37.80 22.53
CA LEU A 22 23.32 -37.41 23.64
C LEU A 22 21.86 -37.57 23.19
N PRO A 23 20.96 -38.06 24.05
CA PRO A 23 19.52 -38.12 23.69
C PRO A 23 19.02 -36.68 23.51
N VAL A 24 18.62 -36.36 22.30
CA VAL A 24 17.89 -35.13 22.00
C VAL A 24 16.52 -35.30 22.64
N PHE A 25 16.34 -34.77 23.83
CA PHE A 25 14.98 -34.42 24.29
C PHE A 25 14.47 -33.36 23.30
N ALA A 26 13.63 -33.81 22.39
CA ALA A 26 12.80 -32.91 21.59
C ALA A 26 11.81 -32.23 22.57
N THR A 27 12.28 -31.19 23.24
CA THR A 27 11.37 -30.18 23.75
C THR A 27 10.73 -29.58 22.50
N GLY A 28 9.50 -30.01 22.21
CA GLY A 28 8.73 -29.42 21.13
C GLY A 28 8.84 -27.90 21.28
N ALA A 29 9.49 -27.24 20.33
CA ALA A 29 9.49 -25.79 20.27
C ALA A 29 8.01 -25.38 20.32
N LYS A 30 7.59 -24.75 21.42
CA LYS A 30 6.26 -24.12 21.47
C LYS A 30 6.19 -23.22 20.24
N LYS A 31 5.28 -23.52 19.34
CA LYS A 31 4.97 -22.61 18.25
C LYS A 31 4.75 -21.25 18.89
N ALA A 32 5.54 -20.24 18.50
CA ALA A 32 5.40 -18.91 19.07
C ALA A 32 3.90 -18.55 19.02
N GLU A 33 3.38 -18.10 20.15
CA GLU A 33 1.96 -17.80 20.24
C GLU A 33 1.66 -16.68 19.26
N ALA A 34 0.82 -16.97 18.28
CA ALA A 34 0.48 -16.06 17.20
C ALA A 34 -0.14 -14.78 17.75
N PHE A 35 0.15 -13.63 17.13
CA PHE A 35 -0.49 -12.38 17.52
C PHE A 35 -2.00 -12.43 17.27
N THR A 36 -2.76 -11.70 18.08
CA THR A 36 -4.23 -11.62 18.01
C THR A 36 -4.68 -10.21 17.61
N ALA A 37 -5.97 -10.05 17.28
CA ALA A 37 -6.56 -8.72 17.06
C ALA A 37 -6.39 -7.81 18.28
N ALA A 38 -6.50 -8.36 19.52
CA ALA A 38 -6.24 -7.60 20.74
C ALA A 38 -4.78 -7.13 20.86
N ASN A 39 -3.82 -7.91 20.36
CA ASN A 39 -2.42 -7.47 20.29
C ASN A 39 -2.25 -6.31 19.32
N ALA A 40 -2.95 -6.33 18.19
CA ALA A 40 -2.96 -5.22 17.24
C ALA A 40 -3.56 -3.95 17.86
N ASP A 41 -4.66 -4.07 18.63
CA ASP A 41 -5.23 -2.95 19.39
C ASP A 41 -4.24 -2.43 20.44
N THR A 42 -3.59 -3.32 21.16
CA THR A 42 -2.58 -2.96 22.18
C THR A 42 -1.42 -2.17 21.59
N ALA A 43 -0.86 -2.62 20.46
CA ALA A 43 0.24 -1.93 19.78
C ALA A 43 -0.18 -0.56 19.23
N MET A 44 -1.37 -0.47 18.62
CA MET A 44 -1.87 0.80 18.10
C MET A 44 -2.19 1.80 19.21
N ASN A 45 -2.78 1.34 20.31
CA ASN A 45 -3.04 2.18 21.47
C ASN A 45 -1.74 2.70 22.09
N GLY A 46 -0.70 1.85 22.23
CA GLY A 46 0.62 2.26 22.67
C GLY A 46 1.22 3.33 21.77
N PHE A 47 1.15 3.14 20.46
CA PHE A 47 1.61 4.11 19.48
C PHE A 47 0.87 5.45 19.58
N VAL A 48 -0.45 5.45 19.52
CA VAL A 48 -1.26 6.68 19.57
C VAL A 48 -1.10 7.41 20.90
N SER A 49 -1.16 6.70 22.03
CA SER A 49 -1.06 7.33 23.36
C SER A 49 0.30 7.96 23.62
N THR A 50 1.35 7.48 22.96
CA THR A 50 2.71 8.00 23.16
C THR A 50 3.04 9.11 22.17
N PHE A 51 2.61 9.01 20.93
CA PHE A 51 3.14 9.91 19.89
C PHE A 51 2.11 10.92 19.38
N TYR A 52 0.82 10.69 19.49
CA TYR A 52 -0.17 11.62 18.95
C TYR A 52 -0.50 12.73 19.92
N ASP A 53 -0.33 13.99 19.47
CA ASP A 53 -0.78 15.18 20.16
C ASP A 53 -2.16 15.61 19.61
N PRO A 54 -3.26 15.42 20.35
CA PRO A 54 -4.60 15.75 19.85
C PRO A 54 -4.86 17.26 19.76
N VAL A 55 -4.03 18.09 20.40
CA VAL A 55 -4.14 19.56 20.33
C VAL A 55 -3.45 20.09 19.07
N ALA A 56 -2.24 19.61 18.81
CA ALA A 56 -1.50 19.92 17.59
C ALA A 56 -2.03 19.18 16.37
N LYS A 57 -2.79 18.09 16.56
CA LYS A 57 -3.23 17.13 15.53
C LYS A 57 -2.04 16.59 14.73
N TYR A 58 -0.96 16.23 15.44
CA TYR A 58 0.33 15.92 14.85
C TYR A 58 1.07 14.87 15.70
N PHE A 59 2.11 14.25 15.14
CA PHE A 59 2.87 13.26 15.88
C PHE A 59 4.20 13.81 16.41
N TYR A 60 4.52 13.50 17.66
CA TYR A 60 5.85 13.73 18.22
C TYR A 60 6.90 12.87 17.52
N THR A 61 8.11 13.41 17.35
CA THR A 61 9.23 12.68 16.75
C THR A 61 9.68 11.54 17.66
N ASN A 62 9.76 11.80 18.99
CA ASN A 62 10.32 10.87 19.97
C ASN A 62 9.35 10.56 21.10
N SER A 63 9.43 9.36 21.67
CA SER A 63 8.53 8.88 22.73
C SER A 63 8.66 9.60 24.07
N ASP A 64 9.74 10.31 24.30
CA ASP A 64 9.98 11.15 25.49
C ASP A 64 9.57 12.62 25.28
N HIS A 65 9.06 12.97 24.10
CA HIS A 65 8.67 14.32 23.67
C HIS A 65 9.82 15.33 23.79
N LEU A 66 11.06 14.87 23.63
CA LEU A 66 12.25 15.72 23.60
C LEU A 66 12.80 15.79 22.18
N ILE A 67 13.53 16.88 21.89
CA ILE A 67 14.25 17.04 20.63
C ILE A 67 15.61 16.36 20.78
N HIS A 68 15.89 15.40 19.90
CA HIS A 68 17.18 14.74 19.81
C HIS A 68 17.89 15.15 18.51
N PRO A 69 19.20 15.46 18.55
CA PRO A 69 19.91 16.01 17.41
C PRO A 69 20.03 15.04 16.22
N GLU A 70 19.80 13.76 16.43
CA GLU A 70 19.86 12.72 15.40
C GLU A 70 18.78 12.90 14.35
N HIS A 71 17.63 13.49 14.72
CA HIS A 71 16.51 13.80 13.82
C HIS A 71 15.73 15.03 14.31
N ALA A 72 16.26 16.22 14.06
CA ALA A 72 15.68 17.49 14.51
C ALA A 72 15.23 18.36 13.31
N HIS A 73 14.45 17.78 12.39
CA HIS A 73 14.10 18.41 11.12
C HIS A 73 12.65 18.88 11.01
N GLY A 74 11.76 18.37 11.85
CA GLY A 74 10.33 18.67 11.80
C GLY A 74 9.92 20.00 12.42
N PRO A 75 8.61 20.30 12.46
CA PRO A 75 8.09 21.50 13.11
C PRO A 75 8.53 21.62 14.58
N ASN A 76 8.61 22.88 15.06
CA ASN A 76 9.10 23.23 16.38
C ASN A 76 10.52 22.70 16.68
N GLY A 77 11.40 22.72 15.67
CA GLY A 77 12.80 22.29 15.80
C GLY A 77 12.98 20.77 15.91
N GLY A 78 12.02 19.98 15.44
CA GLY A 78 12.05 18.52 15.49
C GLY A 78 11.31 17.91 16.68
N LEU A 79 10.56 18.70 17.44
CA LEU A 79 9.63 18.17 18.45
C LEU A 79 8.56 17.29 17.79
N TYR A 80 8.05 17.74 16.66
CA TYR A 80 7.12 17.01 15.81
C TYR A 80 7.84 16.43 14.58
N THR A 81 7.27 15.37 14.01
CA THR A 81 7.86 14.66 12.88
C THR A 81 8.02 15.55 11.65
N ASP A 82 8.98 15.21 10.81
CA ASP A 82 9.19 15.87 9.55
C ASP A 82 8.18 15.41 8.48
N PHE A 83 8.40 15.90 7.27
CA PHE A 83 7.48 15.82 6.15
C PHE A 83 7.03 14.41 5.78
N TRP A 84 7.95 13.54 5.38
CA TRP A 84 7.58 12.20 4.91
C TRP A 84 7.28 11.23 6.05
N TRP A 85 7.87 11.45 7.25
CA TRP A 85 7.51 10.66 8.42
C TRP A 85 6.04 10.85 8.76
N GLU A 86 5.56 12.10 8.82
CA GLU A 86 4.17 12.37 9.14
C GLU A 86 3.21 11.70 8.14
N ALA A 87 3.58 11.66 6.84
CA ALA A 87 2.81 10.93 5.83
C ALA A 87 2.73 9.42 6.14
N GLN A 88 3.83 8.81 6.60
CA GLN A 88 3.85 7.38 6.97
C GLN A 88 3.07 7.11 8.26
N LEU A 89 3.14 8.00 9.24
CA LEU A 89 2.37 7.90 10.48
C LEU A 89 0.87 8.06 10.19
N TRP A 90 0.53 8.96 9.29
CA TRP A 90 -0.84 9.12 8.78
C TRP A 90 -1.35 7.84 8.10
N GLU A 91 -0.52 7.20 7.28
CA GLU A 91 -0.86 5.88 6.71
C GLU A 91 -1.03 4.78 7.79
N THR A 92 -0.33 4.88 8.92
CA THR A 92 -0.51 3.96 10.07
C THR A 92 -1.90 4.12 10.70
N VAL A 93 -2.40 5.35 10.81
CA VAL A 93 -3.79 5.61 11.22
C VAL A 93 -4.80 5.01 10.23
N MET A 94 -4.51 5.13 8.92
CA MET A 94 -5.34 4.51 7.88
C MET A 94 -5.32 2.98 7.96
N ASP A 95 -4.17 2.35 8.26
CA ASP A 95 -4.06 0.91 8.48
C ASP A 95 -4.98 0.47 9.63
N ALA A 96 -5.02 1.23 10.72
CA ALA A 96 -5.90 0.96 11.86
C ALA A 96 -7.39 1.18 11.52
N TYR A 97 -7.70 2.21 10.73
CA TYR A 97 -9.06 2.45 10.26
C TYR A 97 -9.55 1.31 9.35
N GLU A 98 -8.75 0.88 8.39
CA GLU A 98 -9.11 -0.24 7.50
C GLU A 98 -9.34 -1.54 8.27
N ARG A 99 -8.56 -1.82 9.32
CA ARG A 99 -8.74 -3.02 10.16
C ARG A 99 -9.99 -2.94 11.02
N THR A 100 -10.28 -1.77 11.64
CA THR A 100 -11.25 -1.67 12.72
C THR A 100 -12.58 -1.04 12.33
N GLY A 101 -12.60 -0.21 11.30
CA GLY A 101 -13.74 0.65 10.97
C GLY A 101 -14.05 1.71 12.04
N SER A 102 -13.14 1.94 13.00
CA SER A 102 -13.37 2.83 14.14
C SER A 102 -13.52 4.29 13.73
N SER A 103 -14.60 4.93 14.18
CA SER A 103 -14.83 6.35 13.96
C SER A 103 -13.74 7.24 14.55
N ALA A 104 -13.06 6.80 15.61
CA ALA A 104 -11.94 7.54 16.20
C ALA A 104 -10.76 7.64 15.20
N TYR A 105 -10.39 6.53 14.54
CA TYR A 105 -9.36 6.57 13.49
C TYR A 105 -9.84 7.30 12.24
N ARG A 106 -11.14 7.23 11.92
CA ARG A 106 -11.71 8.03 10.83
C ARG A 106 -11.54 9.54 11.08
N THR A 107 -11.84 9.99 12.30
CA THR A 107 -11.63 11.39 12.70
C THR A 107 -10.13 11.75 12.70
N MET A 108 -9.28 10.85 13.20
CA MET A 108 -7.84 11.07 13.23
C MET A 108 -7.22 11.18 11.82
N ILE A 109 -7.80 10.55 10.80
CA ILE A 109 -7.39 10.77 9.39
C ILE A 109 -7.54 12.24 9.00
N ASP A 110 -8.68 12.87 9.32
CA ASP A 110 -8.89 14.28 9.04
C ASP A 110 -8.00 15.16 9.92
N ASP A 111 -7.90 14.86 11.20
CA ASP A 111 -7.12 15.64 12.17
C ASP A 111 -5.63 15.71 11.79
N VAL A 112 -4.98 14.60 11.44
CA VAL A 112 -3.56 14.61 11.05
C VAL A 112 -3.33 15.43 9.78
N TYR A 113 -4.21 15.32 8.80
CA TYR A 113 -4.13 16.13 7.59
C TYR A 113 -4.29 17.64 7.89
N ASP A 114 -5.26 18.01 8.73
CA ASP A 114 -5.47 19.38 9.16
C ASP A 114 -4.26 19.93 9.93
N GLY A 115 -3.72 19.13 10.87
CA GLY A 115 -2.55 19.48 11.66
C GLY A 115 -1.32 19.70 10.80
N PHE A 116 -1.10 18.82 9.81
CA PHE A 116 0.00 19.00 8.86
C PHE A 116 -0.16 20.29 8.03
N ASN A 117 -1.35 20.51 7.43
CA ASN A 117 -1.60 21.72 6.65
C ASN A 117 -1.49 23.01 7.48
N ALA A 118 -1.84 22.98 8.77
CA ALA A 118 -1.68 24.11 9.65
C ALA A 118 -0.20 24.47 9.90
N LYS A 119 0.69 23.48 9.96
CA LYS A 119 2.14 23.67 10.17
C LYS A 119 2.89 23.88 8.86
N VAL A 120 2.42 23.29 7.76
CA VAL A 120 3.03 23.35 6.42
C VAL A 120 1.96 23.72 5.39
N PRO A 121 1.48 24.97 5.40
CA PRO A 121 0.40 25.39 4.49
C PRO A 121 0.80 25.38 3.01
N ASP A 122 2.08 25.59 2.72
CA ASP A 122 2.67 25.43 1.39
C ASP A 122 3.62 24.23 1.40
N MET A 123 3.17 23.11 0.85
CA MET A 123 3.99 21.90 0.77
C MET A 123 5.19 22.04 -0.16
N LEU A 124 5.15 22.99 -1.14
CA LEU A 124 6.22 23.17 -2.11
C LEU A 124 7.47 23.89 -1.53
N VAL A 125 7.42 24.30 -0.26
CA VAL A 125 8.64 24.72 0.48
C VAL A 125 9.61 23.54 0.66
N ASN A 126 9.11 22.30 0.58
CA ASN A 126 9.94 21.11 0.52
C ASN A 126 10.44 20.88 -0.91
N HIS A 127 11.77 20.80 -1.05
CA HIS A 127 12.41 20.60 -2.33
C HIS A 127 12.59 19.11 -2.71
N PHE A 128 12.23 18.18 -1.84
CA PHE A 128 12.37 16.74 -2.07
C PHE A 128 11.10 16.15 -2.68
N ASN A 129 11.20 15.64 -3.89
CA ASN A 129 10.06 15.10 -4.63
C ASN A 129 9.54 13.75 -4.05
N ASP A 130 10.37 12.98 -3.37
CA ASP A 130 9.93 11.79 -2.65
C ASP A 130 9.05 12.13 -1.45
N ASP A 131 9.44 13.14 -0.66
CA ASP A 131 8.63 13.63 0.46
C ASP A 131 7.24 14.08 0.00
N LEU A 132 7.17 14.87 -1.06
CA LEU A 132 5.91 15.28 -1.69
C LEU A 132 5.15 14.08 -2.25
N GLY A 133 5.86 13.10 -2.82
CA GLY A 133 5.30 11.88 -3.39
C GLY A 133 4.66 10.97 -2.34
N TRP A 134 5.23 10.88 -1.14
CA TRP A 134 4.62 10.15 -0.02
C TRP A 134 3.29 10.77 0.41
N TRP A 135 3.22 12.09 0.48
CA TRP A 135 1.95 12.79 0.74
C TRP A 135 0.94 12.59 -0.39
N ALA A 136 1.35 12.66 -1.65
CA ALA A 136 0.46 12.42 -2.78
C ALA A 136 -0.15 11.01 -2.74
N LEU A 137 0.67 10.00 -2.44
CA LEU A 137 0.23 8.61 -2.32
C LEU A 137 -0.71 8.41 -1.12
N ALA A 138 -0.36 8.96 0.05
CA ALA A 138 -1.17 8.89 1.26
C ALA A 138 -2.51 9.63 1.08
N CYS A 139 -2.51 10.81 0.43
CA CYS A 139 -3.73 11.53 0.07
C CYS A 139 -4.66 10.71 -0.83
N MET A 140 -4.13 10.01 -1.83
CA MET A 140 -4.95 9.11 -2.65
C MET A 140 -5.54 7.96 -1.84
N ARG A 141 -4.81 7.42 -0.87
CA ARG A 141 -5.33 6.39 0.04
C ARG A 141 -6.43 6.96 0.95
N ALA A 142 -6.20 8.15 1.53
CA ALA A 142 -7.21 8.83 2.35
C ALA A 142 -8.49 9.09 1.55
N TYR A 143 -8.37 9.53 0.28
CA TYR A 143 -9.52 9.65 -0.62
C TYR A 143 -10.25 8.33 -0.84
N GLU A 144 -9.52 7.24 -1.09
CA GLU A 144 -10.11 5.91 -1.28
C GLU A 144 -10.86 5.41 -0.03
N LEU A 145 -10.41 5.79 1.17
CA LEU A 145 -11.03 5.40 2.44
C LEU A 145 -12.22 6.28 2.84
N THR A 146 -12.18 7.56 2.49
CA THR A 146 -13.11 8.56 3.04
C THR A 146 -14.05 9.19 2.02
N GLY A 147 -13.67 9.19 0.75
CA GLY A 147 -14.38 9.90 -0.32
C GLY A 147 -14.20 11.42 -0.30
N THR A 148 -13.34 11.95 0.56
CA THR A 148 -13.12 13.40 0.70
C THR A 148 -12.31 13.92 -0.48
N ASP A 149 -12.95 14.71 -1.34
CA ASP A 149 -12.34 15.21 -2.59
C ASP A 149 -11.11 16.07 -2.37
N GLU A 150 -10.96 16.71 -1.23
CA GLU A 150 -9.80 17.51 -0.88
C GLU A 150 -8.50 16.67 -0.95
N TYR A 151 -8.52 15.44 -0.44
CA TYR A 151 -7.37 14.54 -0.52
C TYR A 151 -7.00 14.18 -1.96
N ARG A 152 -8.00 13.87 -2.80
CA ARG A 152 -7.76 13.63 -4.23
C ARG A 152 -7.18 14.86 -4.92
N ASN A 153 -7.73 16.04 -4.64
CA ASN A 153 -7.28 17.30 -5.25
C ASN A 153 -5.86 17.64 -4.82
N ARG A 154 -5.50 17.40 -3.54
CA ARG A 154 -4.14 17.54 -3.05
C ARG A 154 -3.18 16.57 -3.74
N ALA A 155 -3.55 15.31 -3.85
CA ALA A 155 -2.74 14.30 -4.55
C ALA A 155 -2.56 14.67 -6.04
N TRP A 156 -3.60 15.13 -6.70
CA TRP A 156 -3.54 15.61 -8.08
C TRP A 156 -2.58 16.78 -8.24
N PHE A 157 -2.66 17.75 -7.35
CA PHE A 157 -1.76 18.91 -7.37
C PHE A 157 -0.31 18.49 -7.19
N LEU A 158 0.00 17.72 -6.13
CA LEU A 158 1.36 17.24 -5.86
C LEU A 158 1.89 16.36 -7.00
N PHE A 159 1.05 15.47 -7.53
CA PHE A 159 1.47 14.63 -8.65
C PHE A 159 1.92 15.45 -9.86
N ASN A 160 1.17 16.49 -10.24
CA ASN A 160 1.53 17.30 -11.40
C ASN A 160 2.78 18.14 -11.15
N GLU A 161 2.94 18.70 -9.94
CA GLU A 161 4.15 19.42 -9.53
C GLU A 161 5.39 18.54 -9.60
N ILE A 162 5.31 17.31 -9.02
CA ILE A 162 6.43 16.36 -9.04
C ILE A 162 6.71 15.86 -10.46
N TYR A 163 5.66 15.57 -11.25
CA TYR A 163 5.83 15.08 -12.62
C TYR A 163 6.42 16.13 -13.55
N SER A 164 6.33 17.42 -13.24
CA SER A 164 6.99 18.48 -14.01
C SER A 164 8.52 18.36 -14.00
N ASP A 165 9.09 17.67 -13.02
CA ASP A 165 10.51 17.38 -12.88
C ASP A 165 10.94 16.06 -13.59
N TYR A 166 10.06 15.47 -14.40
CA TYR A 166 10.39 14.35 -15.26
C TYR A 166 11.11 14.86 -16.50
N ASP A 167 12.31 14.35 -16.77
CA ASP A 167 13.06 14.66 -18.00
C ASP A 167 13.79 13.44 -18.57
N SER A 168 14.48 13.62 -19.70
CA SER A 168 15.20 12.54 -20.38
C SER A 168 16.59 12.24 -19.80
N THR A 169 17.07 12.98 -18.82
CA THR A 169 18.37 12.73 -18.16
C THR A 169 18.36 11.34 -17.55
N TYR A 170 19.46 10.61 -17.69
CA TYR A 170 19.57 9.18 -17.32
C TYR A 170 18.55 8.27 -18.05
N GLY A 171 18.00 8.72 -19.18
CA GLY A 171 17.02 7.97 -19.97
C GLY A 171 15.57 8.10 -19.49
N GLY A 172 15.25 9.05 -18.63
CA GLY A 172 13.91 9.31 -18.08
C GLY A 172 13.92 9.48 -16.56
N GLY A 173 12.71 9.36 -15.94
CA GLY A 173 12.53 9.42 -14.50
C GLY A 173 12.44 10.84 -13.92
N ILE A 174 11.96 10.93 -12.69
CA ILE A 174 11.73 12.18 -11.95
C ILE A 174 12.93 12.43 -11.04
N TRP A 175 13.36 13.67 -10.96
CA TRP A 175 14.44 14.11 -10.06
C TRP A 175 14.05 13.93 -8.60
N TRP A 176 15.01 13.53 -7.75
CA TRP A 176 14.83 13.47 -6.31
C TRP A 176 14.59 14.85 -5.71
N LYS A 177 15.38 15.84 -6.16
CA LYS A 177 15.34 17.19 -5.62
C LYS A 177 15.10 18.23 -6.72
N ARG A 178 14.06 19.04 -6.55
CA ARG A 178 13.60 19.99 -7.55
C ARG A 178 14.47 21.25 -7.69
N ASP A 179 15.30 21.57 -6.70
CA ASP A 179 16.18 22.75 -6.73
C ASP A 179 17.50 22.51 -7.49
N GLY A 180 17.69 21.31 -8.04
CA GLY A 180 18.87 20.95 -8.83
C GLY A 180 20.17 20.82 -8.02
N THR A 181 20.13 20.93 -6.70
CA THR A 181 21.34 20.90 -5.84
C THR A 181 21.91 19.49 -5.65
N SER A 182 21.15 18.46 -6.00
CA SER A 182 21.57 17.06 -5.93
C SER A 182 21.08 16.31 -7.18
N PRO A 183 21.90 16.14 -8.22
CA PRO A 183 21.50 15.50 -9.48
C PRO A 183 21.35 13.98 -9.33
N GLN A 184 20.24 13.57 -8.75
CA GLN A 184 19.90 12.19 -8.42
C GLN A 184 18.45 11.89 -8.82
N LYS A 185 18.21 10.68 -9.34
CA LYS A 185 16.88 10.11 -9.56
C LYS A 185 16.80 8.76 -8.85
N ASN A 186 15.90 8.62 -7.88
CA ASN A 186 15.82 7.49 -6.97
C ASN A 186 14.51 6.72 -7.10
N ILE A 187 14.51 5.51 -6.49
CA ILE A 187 13.34 4.66 -6.43
C ILE A 187 12.26 5.27 -5.52
N ALA A 188 12.66 5.97 -4.43
CA ALA A 188 11.75 6.57 -3.45
C ALA A 188 10.84 7.65 -4.04
N THR A 189 11.34 8.43 -5.02
CA THR A 189 10.52 9.38 -5.79
C THR A 189 9.68 8.66 -6.83
N ASN A 190 10.29 7.82 -7.64
CA ASN A 190 9.70 7.34 -8.88
C ASN A 190 8.64 6.26 -8.67
N ALA A 191 8.84 5.29 -7.79
CA ALA A 191 7.89 4.19 -7.61
C ALA A 191 6.57 4.61 -6.92
N PRO A 192 6.55 5.45 -5.87
CA PRO A 192 5.32 6.01 -5.33
C PRO A 192 4.52 6.81 -6.37
N MET A 193 5.19 7.51 -7.29
CA MET A 193 4.52 8.26 -8.35
C MET A 193 3.83 7.35 -9.37
N VAL A 194 4.34 6.15 -9.64
CA VAL A 194 3.61 5.13 -10.43
C VAL A 194 2.32 4.74 -9.72
N MET A 195 2.38 4.44 -8.43
CA MET A 195 1.20 4.06 -7.63
C MET A 195 0.17 5.20 -7.60
N THR A 196 0.62 6.43 -7.37
CA THR A 196 -0.24 7.62 -7.34
C THR A 196 -0.92 7.85 -8.70
N ALA A 197 -0.18 7.72 -9.80
CA ALA A 197 -0.74 7.84 -11.16
C ALA A 197 -1.86 6.83 -11.41
N ILE A 198 -1.68 5.56 -11.02
CA ILE A 198 -2.72 4.54 -11.19
C ILE A 198 -3.95 4.83 -10.31
N LYS A 199 -3.75 5.33 -9.09
CA LYS A 199 -4.87 5.75 -8.24
C LYS A 199 -5.61 6.95 -8.83
N LEU A 200 -4.91 7.93 -9.42
CA LEU A 200 -5.52 9.05 -10.14
C LEU A 200 -6.26 8.58 -11.40
N LEU A 201 -5.70 7.65 -12.18
CA LEU A 201 -6.40 7.00 -13.29
C LEU A 201 -7.74 6.39 -12.83
N ASN A 202 -7.71 5.62 -11.73
CA ASN A 202 -8.91 4.99 -11.21
C ASN A 202 -9.95 6.01 -10.72
N ALA A 203 -9.49 7.10 -10.09
CA ALA A 203 -10.37 8.13 -9.56
C ALA A 203 -10.98 9.05 -10.64
N THR A 204 -10.25 9.29 -11.73
CA THR A 204 -10.63 10.28 -12.75
C THR A 204 -11.05 9.67 -14.09
N GLY A 205 -10.56 8.47 -14.42
CA GLY A 205 -10.71 7.86 -15.74
C GLY A 205 -9.73 8.43 -16.80
N ASP A 206 -8.89 9.41 -16.45
CA ASP A 206 -7.93 10.02 -17.36
C ASP A 206 -6.77 9.06 -17.67
N THR A 207 -6.75 8.54 -18.88
CA THR A 207 -5.75 7.56 -19.36
C THR A 207 -4.34 8.12 -19.50
N THR A 208 -4.16 9.44 -19.48
CA THR A 208 -2.82 10.05 -19.50
C THR A 208 -1.99 9.64 -18.29
N TYR A 209 -2.63 9.36 -17.14
CA TYR A 209 -1.95 8.84 -15.95
C TYR A 209 -1.38 7.44 -16.17
N LEU A 210 -2.04 6.58 -16.94
CA LEU A 210 -1.48 5.28 -17.30
C LEU A 210 -0.19 5.43 -18.09
N THR A 211 -0.18 6.32 -19.09
CA THR A 211 1.02 6.61 -19.88
C THR A 211 2.15 7.15 -19.00
N LYS A 212 1.86 8.10 -18.12
CA LYS A 212 2.84 8.63 -17.17
C LYS A 212 3.40 7.55 -16.26
N ALA A 213 2.55 6.71 -15.69
CA ALA A 213 2.94 5.57 -14.85
C ALA A 213 3.87 4.60 -15.60
N GLN A 214 3.53 4.24 -16.82
CA GLN A 214 4.33 3.34 -17.67
C GLN A 214 5.69 3.93 -18.04
N ASN A 215 5.76 5.24 -18.32
CA ASN A 215 7.03 5.92 -18.61
C ASN A 215 7.97 5.90 -17.40
N ILE A 216 7.45 6.24 -16.20
CA ILE A 216 8.24 6.19 -14.97
C ILE A 216 8.69 4.76 -14.69
N TYR A 217 7.77 3.79 -14.78
CA TYR A 217 8.09 2.37 -14.52
C TYR A 217 9.12 1.81 -15.50
N SER A 218 9.03 2.17 -16.80
CA SER A 218 10.00 1.76 -17.80
C SER A 218 11.40 2.28 -17.49
N TRP A 219 11.51 3.52 -17.00
CA TRP A 219 12.76 4.07 -16.52
C TRP A 219 13.29 3.29 -15.31
N ILE A 220 12.47 3.03 -14.29
CA ILE A 220 12.86 2.21 -13.13
C ILE A 220 13.42 0.86 -13.59
N LYS A 221 12.70 0.16 -14.48
CA LYS A 221 13.12 -1.15 -15.02
C LYS A 221 14.45 -1.09 -15.72
N SER A 222 14.69 -0.06 -16.52
CA SER A 222 15.89 0.07 -17.33
C SER A 222 17.12 0.52 -16.54
N ARG A 223 16.92 1.24 -15.43
CA ARG A 223 18.01 1.90 -14.68
C ARG A 223 18.29 1.30 -13.32
N LEU A 224 17.24 0.92 -12.58
CA LEU A 224 17.35 0.53 -11.18
C LEU A 224 17.20 -0.97 -10.97
N ILE A 225 16.78 -1.75 -11.97
CA ILE A 225 16.59 -3.19 -11.80
C ILE A 225 17.74 -3.97 -12.43
N SER A 226 18.38 -4.81 -11.58
CA SER A 226 19.43 -5.74 -12.01
C SER A 226 19.09 -7.16 -11.53
N GLY A 227 18.58 -8.00 -12.42
CA GLY A 227 18.01 -9.29 -12.02
C GLY A 227 16.80 -9.11 -11.11
N SER A 228 16.90 -9.62 -9.89
CA SER A 228 15.90 -9.43 -8.83
C SER A 228 16.25 -8.30 -7.85
N LYS A 229 17.42 -7.64 -8.01
CA LYS A 229 17.85 -6.54 -7.15
C LYS A 229 17.22 -5.23 -7.61
N VAL A 230 16.75 -4.45 -6.64
CA VAL A 230 16.22 -3.09 -6.84
C VAL A 230 17.22 -2.11 -6.25
N ASN A 231 17.98 -1.43 -7.13
CA ASN A 231 18.96 -0.42 -6.74
C ASN A 231 18.26 0.86 -6.30
N ASP A 232 18.96 1.65 -5.51
CA ASP A 232 18.41 2.83 -4.84
C ASP A 232 18.24 4.02 -5.79
N HIS A 233 19.31 4.44 -6.47
CA HIS A 233 19.27 5.62 -7.34
C HIS A 233 20.33 5.63 -8.43
N VAL A 234 20.20 6.61 -9.32
CA VAL A 234 21.22 7.01 -10.31
C VAL A 234 21.64 8.44 -10.01
N GLU A 235 22.96 8.68 -9.97
CA GLU A 235 23.53 10.01 -9.72
C GLU A 235 24.72 10.34 -10.62
N GLY A 236 25.22 11.57 -10.54
CA GLY A 236 26.44 12.02 -11.21
C GLY A 236 26.20 12.61 -12.60
N SER A 237 27.21 12.59 -13.46
CA SER A 237 27.19 13.21 -14.80
C SER A 237 27.01 12.21 -15.93
N GLY A 238 26.67 12.68 -17.12
CA GLY A 238 26.53 11.86 -18.34
C GLY A 238 25.36 10.89 -18.24
N SER A 239 25.62 9.58 -18.39
CA SER A 239 24.60 8.54 -18.25
C SER A 239 24.24 8.22 -16.80
N GLY A 240 24.94 8.80 -15.84
CA GLY A 240 24.80 8.55 -14.41
C GLY A 240 25.38 7.21 -13.95
N THR A 241 25.73 7.15 -12.66
CA THR A 241 26.20 5.93 -11.98
C THR A 241 25.07 5.39 -11.11
N VAL A 242 24.80 4.09 -11.21
CA VAL A 242 23.82 3.42 -10.35
C VAL A 242 24.43 3.18 -8.98
N VAL A 243 23.74 3.63 -7.94
CA VAL A 243 24.07 3.35 -6.53
C VAL A 243 23.16 2.22 -6.03
N ASP A 244 23.77 1.17 -5.51
CA ASP A 244 23.13 -0.10 -5.26
C ASP A 244 22.83 -0.35 -3.77
N TRP A 245 22.51 0.69 -3.01
CA TRP A 245 22.07 0.55 -1.62
C TRP A 245 20.88 -0.40 -1.55
N ASP A 246 20.92 -1.30 -0.56
CA ASP A 246 20.01 -2.43 -0.49
C ASP A 246 19.14 -2.31 0.77
N PHE A 247 17.98 -1.66 0.61
CA PHE A 247 16.99 -1.44 1.65
C PHE A 247 15.64 -2.04 1.28
N THR A 248 14.88 -2.48 2.28
CA THR A 248 13.58 -3.11 2.04
C THR A 248 12.57 -2.19 1.35
N TYR A 249 12.65 -0.88 1.56
CA TYR A 249 11.75 0.08 0.90
C TYR A 249 11.93 0.12 -0.62
N ASN A 250 13.14 -0.12 -1.13
CA ASN A 250 13.40 -0.19 -2.58
C ASN A 250 12.47 -1.23 -3.23
N TYR A 251 12.48 -2.41 -2.64
CA TYR A 251 11.66 -3.53 -3.12
C TYR A 251 10.17 -3.30 -2.86
N GLY A 252 9.84 -2.74 -1.70
CA GLY A 252 8.47 -2.44 -1.32
C GLY A 252 7.78 -1.45 -2.25
N THR A 253 8.46 -0.37 -2.62
CA THR A 253 7.94 0.63 -3.54
C THR A 253 7.86 0.10 -4.97
N PHE A 254 8.90 -0.61 -5.44
CA PHE A 254 8.90 -1.24 -6.76
C PHE A 254 7.80 -2.29 -6.89
N LEU A 255 7.65 -3.16 -5.89
CA LEU A 255 6.56 -4.14 -5.80
C LEU A 255 5.19 -3.46 -5.89
N GLY A 256 4.99 -2.38 -5.13
CA GLY A 256 3.74 -1.61 -5.15
C GLY A 256 3.44 -1.00 -6.51
N ALA A 257 4.45 -0.43 -7.17
CA ALA A 257 4.35 0.13 -8.52
C ALA A 257 4.01 -0.94 -9.57
N ALA A 258 4.72 -2.07 -9.53
CA ALA A 258 4.47 -3.20 -10.42
C ALA A 258 3.06 -3.78 -10.23
N LEU A 259 2.63 -3.99 -8.98
CA LEU A 259 1.29 -4.47 -8.67
C LEU A 259 0.20 -3.51 -9.17
N ALA A 260 0.36 -2.21 -8.97
CA ALA A 260 -0.58 -1.20 -9.43
C ALA A 260 -0.75 -1.23 -10.96
N LEU A 261 0.36 -1.32 -11.70
CA LEU A 261 0.31 -1.46 -13.17
C LEU A 261 -0.30 -2.79 -13.61
N HIS A 262 -0.02 -3.90 -12.91
CA HIS A 262 -0.68 -5.17 -13.18
C HIS A 262 -2.19 -5.05 -13.02
N GLN A 263 -2.65 -4.47 -11.92
CA GLN A 263 -4.07 -4.27 -11.64
C GLN A 263 -4.75 -3.35 -12.68
N ALA A 264 -4.04 -2.35 -13.20
CA ALA A 264 -4.58 -1.43 -14.19
C ALA A 264 -4.63 -2.02 -15.61
N THR A 265 -3.71 -2.94 -15.95
CA THR A 265 -3.51 -3.39 -17.35
C THR A 265 -3.74 -4.88 -17.57
N GLY A 266 -3.68 -5.71 -16.52
CA GLY A 266 -3.69 -7.16 -16.60
C GLY A 266 -2.39 -7.78 -17.12
N THR A 267 -1.35 -6.97 -17.37
CA THR A 267 -0.08 -7.44 -17.95
C THR A 267 0.69 -8.30 -16.94
N ALA A 268 0.90 -9.57 -17.26
CA ALA A 268 1.47 -10.57 -16.35
C ALA A 268 2.93 -10.28 -15.94
N SER A 269 3.73 -9.61 -16.80
CA SER A 269 5.12 -9.29 -16.47
C SER A 269 5.25 -8.38 -15.26
N TYR A 270 4.31 -7.45 -15.04
CA TYR A 270 4.28 -6.61 -13.84
C TYR A 270 4.07 -7.45 -12.57
N LEU A 271 3.18 -8.44 -12.60
CA LEU A 271 2.98 -9.34 -11.45
C LEU A 271 4.23 -10.20 -11.18
N THR A 272 4.93 -10.63 -12.23
CA THR A 272 6.22 -11.33 -12.12
C THR A 272 7.25 -10.44 -11.42
N ASP A 273 7.36 -9.19 -11.81
CA ASP A 273 8.28 -8.22 -11.20
C ASP A 273 7.95 -8.01 -9.71
N ALA A 274 6.67 -7.85 -9.37
CA ALA A 274 6.24 -7.73 -7.97
C ALA A 274 6.62 -8.95 -7.13
N ASN A 275 6.39 -10.16 -7.64
CA ASN A 275 6.76 -11.40 -6.94
C ASN A 275 8.29 -11.55 -6.80
N ASN A 276 9.06 -11.17 -7.83
CA ASN A 276 10.53 -11.23 -7.76
C ASN A 276 11.08 -10.31 -6.67
N ALA A 277 10.56 -9.08 -6.58
CA ALA A 277 10.96 -8.14 -5.53
C ALA A 277 10.57 -8.65 -4.13
N ALA A 278 9.36 -9.17 -3.96
CA ALA A 278 8.93 -9.77 -2.69
C ALA A 278 9.82 -10.93 -2.27
N ASN A 279 10.09 -11.87 -3.19
CA ASN A 279 10.90 -13.04 -2.91
C ASN A 279 12.37 -12.69 -2.64
N TYR A 280 12.91 -11.62 -3.27
CA TYR A 280 14.26 -11.17 -2.97
C TYR A 280 14.41 -10.79 -1.49
N VAL A 281 13.51 -9.94 -0.97
CA VAL A 281 13.54 -9.52 0.44
C VAL A 281 13.37 -10.73 1.36
N ILE A 282 12.39 -11.59 1.12
CA ILE A 282 12.12 -12.76 1.96
C ILE A 282 13.34 -13.68 2.04
N ASN A 283 14.06 -13.87 0.93
CA ASN A 283 15.18 -14.80 0.85
C ASN A 283 16.53 -14.20 1.26
N ASN A 284 16.72 -12.87 1.14
CA ASN A 284 18.05 -12.25 1.28
C ASN A 284 18.13 -11.19 2.38
N MET A 285 16.99 -10.63 2.85
CA MET A 285 16.97 -9.51 3.80
C MET A 285 16.27 -9.89 5.11
N THR A 286 16.39 -11.16 5.49
CA THR A 286 15.77 -11.71 6.71
C THR A 286 16.75 -12.56 7.50
N LEU A 287 16.51 -12.64 8.81
CA LEU A 287 17.11 -13.63 9.71
C LEU A 287 15.96 -14.53 10.22
N SER A 288 16.00 -15.80 9.91
CA SER A 288 14.95 -16.77 10.30
C SER A 288 13.54 -16.26 9.94
N TYR A 289 13.38 -15.75 8.72
CA TYR A 289 12.14 -15.14 8.21
C TYR A 289 11.71 -13.83 8.89
N SER A 290 12.47 -13.27 9.82
CA SER A 290 12.23 -11.94 10.38
C SER A 290 13.02 -10.90 9.60
N LEU A 291 12.40 -9.79 9.24
CA LEU A 291 13.05 -8.66 8.57
C LEU A 291 14.18 -8.11 9.41
N LEU A 292 15.33 -7.92 8.78
CA LEU A 292 16.53 -7.43 9.46
C LEU A 292 16.33 -6.00 10.00
N TYR A 293 17.11 -5.67 11.02
CA TYR A 293 17.30 -4.29 11.46
C TYR A 293 18.03 -3.50 10.36
N GLU A 294 17.45 -2.40 9.90
CA GLU A 294 18.02 -1.56 8.84
C GLU A 294 18.63 -0.26 9.38
N GLY A 295 18.35 0.10 10.63
CA GLY A 295 18.83 1.33 11.28
C GLY A 295 17.72 2.08 12.00
N GLU A 296 18.08 3.27 12.46
CA GLU A 296 17.19 4.27 13.04
C GLU A 296 16.94 5.40 12.03
N ASN A 297 16.27 6.45 12.45
CA ASN A 297 15.86 7.56 11.59
C ASN A 297 15.03 7.05 10.41
N ASP A 298 15.32 7.49 9.20
CA ASP A 298 14.57 7.09 8.00
C ASP A 298 14.50 5.56 7.82
N ALA A 299 15.60 4.88 8.12
CA ALA A 299 15.68 3.44 7.96
C ALA A 299 14.73 2.66 8.89
N ALA A 300 14.29 3.24 9.98
CA ALA A 300 13.33 2.64 10.89
C ALA A 300 11.95 2.39 10.26
N GLY A 301 11.59 3.19 9.24
CA GLY A 301 10.32 3.07 8.51
C GLY A 301 10.36 2.14 7.30
N PHE A 302 11.51 1.76 6.80
CA PHE A 302 11.66 1.10 5.50
C PHE A 302 10.90 -0.23 5.40
N LYS A 303 11.02 -1.08 6.42
CA LYS A 303 10.34 -2.39 6.43
C LYS A 303 8.81 -2.29 6.47
N MET A 304 8.25 -1.20 7.00
CA MET A 304 6.80 -0.94 6.95
C MET A 304 6.32 -0.74 5.52
N ILE A 305 7.07 0.01 4.72
CA ILE A 305 6.77 0.28 3.30
C ILE A 305 6.76 -1.04 2.52
N PHE A 306 7.76 -1.90 2.75
CA PHE A 306 7.79 -3.23 2.15
C PHE A 306 6.60 -4.08 2.59
N ALA A 307 6.39 -4.22 3.90
CA ALA A 307 5.37 -5.10 4.46
C ALA A 307 3.94 -4.69 4.04
N ARG A 308 3.65 -3.38 3.99
CA ARG A 308 2.35 -2.85 3.52
C ARG A 308 2.09 -3.22 2.06
N ASN A 309 3.08 -3.08 1.18
CA ASN A 309 2.94 -3.45 -0.22
C ASN A 309 2.95 -4.98 -0.43
N LEU A 310 3.72 -5.73 0.37
CA LEU A 310 3.64 -7.20 0.38
C LEU A 310 2.25 -7.69 0.76
N ASN A 311 1.59 -7.03 1.73
CA ASN A 311 0.20 -7.37 2.07
C ASN A 311 -0.76 -7.10 0.90
N LYS A 312 -0.59 -6.01 0.16
CA LYS A 312 -1.37 -5.76 -1.07
C LYS A 312 -1.13 -6.85 -2.13
N LEU A 313 0.12 -7.27 -2.32
CA LEU A 313 0.46 -8.38 -3.23
C LEU A 313 -0.14 -9.71 -2.74
N ARG A 314 -0.09 -9.99 -1.43
CA ARG A 314 -0.75 -11.15 -0.83
C ARG A 314 -2.26 -11.16 -1.11
N ILE A 315 -2.93 -10.02 -0.91
CA ILE A 315 -4.37 -9.89 -1.20
C ILE A 315 -4.63 -10.16 -2.69
N ALA A 316 -3.82 -9.58 -3.56
CA ALA A 316 -4.00 -9.70 -5.01
C ALA A 316 -3.73 -11.12 -5.54
N THR A 317 -2.83 -11.87 -4.90
CA THR A 317 -2.41 -13.21 -5.36
C THR A 317 -2.99 -14.36 -4.54
N GLY A 318 -3.48 -14.10 -3.33
CA GLY A 318 -3.86 -15.12 -2.36
C GLY A 318 -2.70 -15.99 -1.87
N ASN A 319 -1.45 -15.56 -2.05
CA ASN A 319 -0.27 -16.36 -1.71
C ASN A 319 -0.12 -16.52 -0.19
N ALA A 320 -0.35 -17.74 0.30
CA ALA A 320 -0.26 -18.09 1.71
C ALA A 320 1.15 -17.93 2.30
N SER A 321 2.21 -18.05 1.48
CA SER A 321 3.58 -17.85 1.96
C SER A 321 3.82 -16.40 2.37
N TYR A 322 3.24 -15.43 1.67
CA TYR A 322 3.32 -14.02 2.03
C TYR A 322 2.54 -13.73 3.32
N LEU A 323 1.38 -14.38 3.50
CA LEU A 323 0.63 -14.29 4.77
C LEU A 323 1.47 -14.81 5.94
N ASN A 324 2.01 -16.03 5.81
CA ASN A 324 2.83 -16.64 6.85
C ASN A 324 4.05 -15.77 7.20
N PHE A 325 4.68 -15.17 6.19
CA PHE A 325 5.79 -14.24 6.39
C PHE A 325 5.38 -12.98 7.18
N LEU A 326 4.28 -12.36 6.78
CA LEU A 326 3.75 -11.18 7.48
C LEU A 326 3.33 -11.51 8.91
N GLN A 327 2.65 -12.63 9.14
CA GLN A 327 2.24 -13.08 10.47
C GLN A 327 3.44 -13.36 11.38
N GLN A 328 4.49 -13.97 10.86
CA GLN A 328 5.73 -14.16 11.63
C GLN A 328 6.34 -12.83 12.03
N ASN A 329 6.47 -11.89 11.11
CA ASN A 329 7.04 -10.57 11.40
C ASN A 329 6.17 -9.77 12.38
N ALA A 330 4.86 -9.79 12.24
CA ALA A 330 3.94 -9.16 13.18
C ALA A 330 4.05 -9.77 14.59
N THR A 331 4.16 -11.10 14.68
CA THR A 331 4.35 -11.82 15.94
C THR A 331 5.67 -11.44 16.60
N GLN A 332 6.77 -11.42 15.84
CA GLN A 332 8.09 -11.01 16.34
C GLN A 332 8.08 -9.56 16.82
N ALA A 333 7.55 -8.65 16.02
CA ALA A 333 7.43 -7.25 16.38
C ALA A 333 6.67 -7.07 17.72
N PHE A 334 5.55 -7.74 17.88
CA PHE A 334 4.76 -7.65 19.10
C PHE A 334 5.46 -8.27 20.32
N ASN A 335 6.13 -9.42 20.15
CA ASN A 335 6.81 -10.11 21.23
C ASN A 335 8.04 -9.34 21.74
N HIS A 336 8.67 -8.55 20.89
CA HIS A 336 9.85 -7.75 21.23
C HIS A 336 9.51 -6.30 21.64
N ARG A 337 8.22 -5.94 21.74
CA ARG A 337 7.79 -4.62 22.20
C ARG A 337 8.24 -4.33 23.63
N ARG A 338 8.37 -3.09 23.96
CA ARG A 338 8.51 -2.63 25.35
C ARG A 338 7.15 -2.74 26.04
N THR A 339 7.07 -3.60 27.07
CA THR A 339 5.78 -3.94 27.70
C THR A 339 5.24 -2.85 28.62
N SER A 340 6.06 -1.88 29.04
CA SER A 340 5.61 -0.77 29.90
C SER A 340 4.66 0.20 29.21
N ASP A 341 4.79 0.38 27.90
CA ASP A 341 4.02 1.30 27.07
C ASP A 341 3.51 0.67 25.77
N ASN A 342 3.85 -0.59 25.52
CA ASN A 342 3.49 -1.37 24.33
C ASN A 342 4.06 -0.82 23.00
N ILE A 343 5.16 -0.06 23.06
CA ILE A 343 5.83 0.46 21.89
C ILE A 343 6.73 -0.63 21.27
N ILE A 344 6.76 -0.67 19.95
CA ILE A 344 7.60 -1.57 19.15
C ILE A 344 8.72 -0.72 18.54
N GLY A 345 9.97 -1.16 18.68
CA GLY A 345 11.13 -0.48 18.11
C GLY A 345 11.44 -0.88 16.68
N SER A 346 12.53 -0.35 16.15
CA SER A 346 13.03 -0.62 14.79
C SER A 346 13.57 -2.05 14.61
N ASP A 347 14.09 -2.69 15.64
CA ASP A 347 14.56 -4.08 15.59
C ASP A 347 13.46 -5.05 16.07
N TRP A 348 12.93 -5.85 15.13
CA TRP A 348 11.92 -6.87 15.45
C TRP A 348 12.54 -8.24 15.79
N THR A 349 13.87 -8.37 15.75
CA THR A 349 14.59 -9.63 16.01
C THR A 349 15.10 -9.73 17.45
N ALA A 350 15.10 -8.61 18.20
CA ALA A 350 15.60 -8.52 19.57
C ALA A 350 14.64 -7.70 20.47
N PRO A 351 14.61 -8.01 21.79
CA PRO A 351 13.82 -7.23 22.74
C PRO A 351 14.21 -5.76 22.76
N MET A 352 13.23 -4.89 22.75
CA MET A 352 13.42 -3.45 22.78
C MET A 352 13.99 -2.98 24.13
N GLY A 353 14.98 -2.06 24.07
CA GLY A 353 15.58 -1.41 25.24
C GLY A 353 14.68 -0.36 25.92
N SER A 354 15.23 0.28 26.98
CA SER A 354 14.51 1.27 27.82
C SER A 354 14.63 2.73 27.35
N GLY A 355 15.39 3.00 26.27
CA GLY A 355 15.60 4.35 25.74
C GLY A 355 14.35 4.97 25.06
N TYR A 356 14.46 6.22 24.60
CA TYR A 356 13.44 6.79 23.74
C TYR A 356 13.36 6.04 22.41
N VAL A 357 12.26 6.18 21.73
CA VAL A 357 11.97 5.54 20.43
C VAL A 357 11.44 6.59 19.49
N GLN A 358 11.88 6.54 18.26
CA GLN A 358 11.34 7.40 17.21
C GLN A 358 9.95 6.92 16.76
N SER A 359 9.06 7.85 16.48
CA SER A 359 7.68 7.54 16.09
C SER A 359 7.59 6.72 14.81
N LEU A 360 8.52 6.92 13.85
CA LEU A 360 8.55 6.15 12.60
C LEU A 360 8.86 4.66 12.88
N ALA A 361 9.77 4.36 13.82
CA ALA A 361 10.04 2.99 14.26
C ALA A 361 8.80 2.35 14.90
N ALA A 362 8.16 3.09 15.81
CA ALA A 362 6.95 2.63 16.48
C ALA A 362 5.77 2.44 15.51
N ALA A 363 5.62 3.34 14.54
CA ALA A 363 4.63 3.24 13.47
C ALA A 363 4.85 1.98 12.63
N ALA A 364 6.09 1.65 12.26
CA ALA A 364 6.40 0.45 11.50
C ALA A 364 5.97 -0.82 12.24
N GLY A 365 6.23 -0.89 13.56
CA GLY A 365 5.81 -1.98 14.41
C GLY A 365 4.30 -2.05 14.61
N ALA A 366 3.62 -0.91 14.81
CA ALA A 366 2.18 -0.88 14.95
C ALA A 366 1.48 -1.28 13.64
N SER A 367 1.90 -0.71 12.49
CA SER A 367 1.29 -0.94 11.18
C SER A 367 1.26 -2.39 10.76
N ILE A 368 2.37 -3.14 10.97
CA ILE A 368 2.39 -4.54 10.53
C ILE A 368 1.32 -5.38 11.22
N LEU A 369 0.95 -5.06 12.46
CA LEU A 369 -0.15 -5.72 13.16
C LEU A 369 -1.52 -5.23 12.67
N GLN A 370 -1.64 -4.00 12.13
CA GLN A 370 -2.92 -3.50 11.64
C GLN A 370 -3.32 -4.17 10.32
N PHE A 371 -2.42 -4.25 9.34
CA PHE A 371 -2.77 -4.79 8.03
C PHE A 371 -2.54 -6.30 7.89
N THR A 372 -1.88 -6.97 8.84
CA THR A 372 -1.67 -8.42 8.80
C THR A 372 -2.81 -9.15 9.53
N PRO A 373 -3.53 -10.09 8.88
CA PRO A 373 -4.51 -10.91 9.57
C PRO A 373 -3.86 -11.76 10.66
N PRO A 374 -4.44 -11.86 11.87
CA PRO A 374 -3.92 -12.72 12.94
C PRO A 374 -4.07 -14.20 12.61
N ASP A 375 -3.31 -15.09 13.26
CA ASP A 375 -3.26 -16.54 12.97
C ASP A 375 -4.60 -17.26 13.12
N ASN A 376 -5.49 -16.79 13.97
CA ASN A 376 -6.83 -17.33 14.14
C ASN A 376 -7.88 -16.63 13.26
N TYR A 377 -7.42 -15.86 12.28
CA TYR A 377 -8.31 -15.19 11.35
C TYR A 377 -9.08 -16.21 10.51
N THR A 378 -10.39 -16.30 10.74
CA THR A 378 -11.30 -17.21 10.03
C THR A 378 -11.93 -16.59 8.78
N GLY A 379 -11.63 -15.31 8.50
CA GLY A 379 -12.08 -14.63 7.29
C GLY A 379 -11.38 -15.12 6.03
N ASN A 380 -11.88 -14.70 4.88
CA ASN A 380 -11.31 -15.10 3.60
C ASN A 380 -9.89 -14.51 3.44
N ILE A 381 -8.86 -15.39 3.47
CA ILE A 381 -7.42 -15.01 3.43
C ILE A 381 -7.04 -14.39 2.07
N ALA A 382 -7.77 -14.72 1.01
CA ALA A 382 -7.65 -14.07 -0.30
C ALA A 382 -8.49 -12.80 -0.30
N GLY A 383 -8.03 -11.69 0.32
CA GLY A 383 -8.86 -10.49 0.48
C GLY A 383 -10.32 -10.85 0.82
N ASN A 384 -11.13 -10.05 1.37
CA ASN A 384 -12.53 -10.45 1.65
C ASN A 384 -13.36 -10.73 0.38
N GLY A 385 -12.70 -10.84 -0.79
CA GLY A 385 -13.34 -11.01 -2.09
C GLY A 385 -14.36 -9.92 -2.43
N THR A 386 -14.21 -8.75 -1.80
CA THR A 386 -15.04 -7.56 -2.02
C THR A 386 -14.23 -6.51 -2.79
N TYR A 387 -14.83 -5.98 -3.84
CA TYR A 387 -14.25 -4.97 -4.71
C TYR A 387 -15.25 -3.82 -4.83
N GLU A 388 -14.94 -2.71 -4.18
CA GLU A 388 -15.76 -1.50 -4.23
C GLU A 388 -15.72 -0.90 -5.63
N ALA A 389 -16.87 -0.54 -6.18
CA ALA A 389 -16.98 -0.13 -7.58
C ALA A 389 -16.29 1.20 -7.86
N GLU A 390 -16.34 2.14 -6.93
CA GLU A 390 -15.69 3.44 -7.06
C GLU A 390 -14.15 3.35 -7.11
N ASN A 391 -13.56 2.25 -6.64
CA ASN A 391 -12.12 1.96 -6.72
C ASN A 391 -11.73 1.23 -8.01
N ALA A 392 -12.70 0.73 -8.76
CA ALA A 392 -12.45 0.01 -10.00
C ALA A 392 -12.21 0.98 -11.18
N ARG A 393 -11.57 0.47 -12.25
CA ARG A 393 -11.33 1.27 -13.45
C ARG A 393 -12.63 1.61 -14.18
N LYS A 394 -12.89 2.89 -14.34
CA LYS A 394 -14.06 3.44 -15.06
C LYS A 394 -13.71 3.79 -16.49
N THR A 395 -14.66 3.60 -17.40
CA THR A 395 -14.58 4.03 -18.80
C THR A 395 -15.91 4.60 -19.24
N GLY A 396 -15.88 5.68 -20.03
CA GLY A 396 -17.11 6.36 -20.51
C GLY A 396 -17.69 7.33 -19.49
N ALA A 397 -19.02 7.51 -19.53
CA ALA A 397 -19.75 8.53 -18.77
C ALA A 397 -20.03 8.13 -17.31
N ILE A 398 -19.22 7.28 -16.71
CA ILE A 398 -19.41 6.81 -15.33
C ILE A 398 -18.80 7.81 -14.34
N ILE A 399 -19.57 8.17 -13.32
CA ILE A 399 -19.14 9.04 -12.23
C ILE A 399 -19.18 8.32 -10.88
N SER A 400 -18.33 8.73 -9.95
CA SER A 400 -18.43 8.31 -8.54
C SER A 400 -19.32 9.29 -7.80
N GLU A 401 -20.27 8.77 -7.02
CA GLU A 401 -21.23 9.55 -6.24
C GLU A 401 -21.36 9.00 -4.82
N SER A 402 -21.89 9.85 -3.93
CA SER A 402 -22.21 9.51 -2.53
C SER A 402 -23.54 10.17 -2.06
N THR A 403 -24.36 10.65 -3.00
CA THR A 403 -25.57 11.44 -2.71
C THR A 403 -26.71 10.62 -2.11
N HIS A 404 -26.77 9.31 -2.41
CA HIS A 404 -27.83 8.42 -1.91
C HIS A 404 -27.28 7.48 -0.85
N ALA A 405 -27.77 7.55 0.38
CA ALA A 405 -27.29 6.78 1.52
C ALA A 405 -27.39 5.24 1.32
N GLY A 406 -26.67 4.49 2.16
CA GLY A 406 -26.76 3.03 2.25
C GLY A 406 -25.77 2.26 1.38
N TYR A 407 -24.88 2.93 0.63
CA TYR A 407 -23.73 2.31 -0.05
C TYR A 407 -22.68 1.84 0.96
N SER A 408 -21.73 1.02 0.50
CA SER A 408 -20.54 0.63 1.26
C SER A 408 -19.35 1.57 0.96
N ALA A 409 -18.35 1.52 1.82
CA ALA A 409 -17.13 2.33 1.70
C ALA A 409 -17.43 3.83 1.49
N ARG A 410 -16.91 4.45 0.44
CA ARG A 410 -16.97 5.91 0.22
C ARG A 410 -17.99 6.37 -0.81
N GLY A 411 -18.66 5.45 -1.53
CA GLY A 411 -19.59 5.84 -2.59
C GLY A 411 -19.99 4.68 -3.49
N TYR A 412 -20.43 5.01 -4.67
CA TYR A 412 -20.89 4.09 -5.71
C TYR A 412 -20.65 4.68 -7.09
N LEU A 413 -20.77 3.87 -8.15
CA LEU A 413 -20.73 4.35 -9.53
C LEU A 413 -22.13 4.61 -10.06
N ALA A 414 -22.30 5.75 -10.72
CA ALA A 414 -23.57 6.22 -11.32
C ALA A 414 -23.37 6.79 -12.73
N GLY A 415 -24.42 7.32 -13.32
CA GLY A 415 -24.40 8.11 -14.56
C GLY A 415 -24.29 7.34 -15.86
N TRP A 416 -24.30 6.02 -15.86
CA TRP A 416 -23.98 5.18 -17.03
C TRP A 416 -25.19 4.50 -17.68
N ASN A 417 -25.70 5.14 -18.70
CA ASN A 417 -26.71 4.60 -19.60
C ASN A 417 -26.37 4.82 -21.07
N SER A 418 -25.07 4.95 -21.39
CA SER A 418 -24.59 5.19 -22.76
C SER A 418 -23.58 4.14 -23.20
N ASN A 419 -23.59 3.81 -24.48
CA ASN A 419 -22.67 2.85 -25.09
C ASN A 419 -21.22 3.23 -24.84
N GLY A 420 -20.39 2.23 -24.53
CA GLY A 420 -18.97 2.42 -24.22
C GLY A 420 -18.71 2.77 -22.76
N SER A 421 -19.75 2.86 -21.91
CA SER A 421 -19.58 3.04 -20.47
C SER A 421 -19.48 1.67 -19.78
N PHE A 422 -18.37 1.40 -19.11
CA PHE A 422 -18.16 0.16 -18.37
C PHE A 422 -17.18 0.35 -17.22
N VAL A 423 -17.31 -0.50 -16.20
CA VAL A 423 -16.38 -0.64 -15.11
C VAL A 423 -15.63 -1.97 -15.22
N THR A 424 -14.33 -1.96 -14.95
CA THR A 424 -13.48 -3.15 -14.96
C THR A 424 -12.95 -3.41 -13.56
N PHE A 425 -13.27 -4.59 -13.03
CA PHE A 425 -12.69 -5.13 -11.80
C PHE A 425 -11.56 -6.08 -12.16
N HIS A 426 -10.40 -5.88 -11.53
CA HIS A 426 -9.25 -6.77 -11.64
C HIS A 426 -9.25 -7.70 -10.43
N VAL A 427 -9.41 -9.00 -10.66
CA VAL A 427 -9.54 -10.00 -9.61
C VAL A 427 -8.50 -11.10 -9.80
N ASN A 428 -7.94 -11.62 -8.71
CA ASN A 428 -6.98 -12.71 -8.75
C ASN A 428 -7.54 -13.96 -8.06
N GLN A 429 -7.28 -15.13 -8.65
CA GLN A 429 -7.68 -16.43 -8.10
C GLN A 429 -6.46 -17.33 -7.93
N ASN A 430 -6.39 -18.05 -6.80
CA ASN A 430 -5.30 -19.01 -6.54
C ASN A 430 -5.33 -20.21 -7.48
N SER A 431 -6.53 -20.59 -7.92
CA SER A 431 -6.77 -21.71 -8.85
C SER A 431 -7.95 -21.38 -9.74
N ALA A 432 -7.97 -22.00 -10.94
CA ALA A 432 -9.13 -21.92 -11.81
C ALA A 432 -10.35 -22.49 -11.10
N SER A 433 -11.45 -21.76 -11.08
CA SER A 433 -12.68 -22.17 -10.39
C SER A 433 -13.90 -21.40 -10.91
N THR A 434 -15.06 -22.04 -10.78
CA THR A 434 -16.34 -21.36 -10.93
C THR A 434 -16.65 -20.61 -9.62
N ARG A 435 -16.96 -19.33 -9.71
CA ARG A 435 -17.33 -18.48 -8.58
C ARG A 435 -18.72 -17.87 -8.79
N THR A 436 -19.45 -17.67 -7.70
CA THR A 436 -20.69 -16.90 -7.72
C THR A 436 -20.36 -15.47 -7.30
N VAL A 437 -20.28 -14.58 -8.29
CA VAL A 437 -20.12 -13.15 -8.06
C VAL A 437 -21.44 -12.57 -7.62
N THR A 438 -21.45 -11.87 -6.49
CA THR A 438 -22.58 -11.08 -6.03
C THR A 438 -22.32 -9.62 -6.36
N ILE A 439 -23.26 -8.95 -7.03
CA ILE A 439 -23.18 -7.55 -7.45
C ILE A 439 -24.21 -6.77 -6.66
N ARG A 440 -23.77 -5.79 -5.87
CA ARG A 440 -24.65 -4.91 -5.09
C ARG A 440 -24.94 -3.64 -5.85
N TYR A 441 -26.22 -3.26 -5.95
CA TYR A 441 -26.68 -2.19 -6.83
C TYR A 441 -27.92 -1.47 -6.30
N ALA A 442 -28.22 -0.31 -6.87
CA ALA A 442 -29.53 0.33 -6.80
C ALA A 442 -30.02 0.69 -8.21
N ALA A 443 -31.30 0.39 -8.50
CA ALA A 443 -31.99 0.67 -9.76
C ALA A 443 -33.29 1.45 -9.48
N GLY A 444 -33.11 2.74 -9.15
CA GLY A 444 -34.20 3.59 -8.67
C GLY A 444 -35.20 4.06 -9.74
N ALA A 445 -34.82 3.99 -11.03
CA ALA A 445 -35.66 4.40 -12.15
C ALA A 445 -36.40 3.23 -12.84
N GLY A 446 -36.36 2.03 -12.26
CA GLY A 446 -36.94 0.84 -12.83
C GLY A 446 -35.85 -0.24 -13.09
N ASN A 447 -36.29 -1.37 -13.69
CA ASN A 447 -35.33 -2.44 -14.03
C ASN A 447 -34.24 -1.91 -14.97
N ALA A 448 -32.98 -2.24 -14.66
CA ALA A 448 -31.83 -1.90 -15.50
C ALA A 448 -31.16 -3.19 -16.04
N GLY A 449 -30.45 -3.04 -17.15
CA GLY A 449 -29.70 -4.13 -17.77
C GLY A 449 -28.28 -3.74 -18.06
N ARG A 450 -27.34 -4.68 -17.84
CA ARG A 450 -25.91 -4.51 -18.16
C ARG A 450 -25.36 -5.82 -18.75
N TYR A 451 -24.42 -5.68 -19.70
CA TYR A 451 -23.64 -6.85 -20.06
C TYR A 451 -22.56 -7.12 -19.02
N VAL A 452 -22.19 -8.38 -18.89
CA VAL A 452 -21.05 -8.80 -18.07
C VAL A 452 -20.09 -9.58 -18.96
N ALA A 453 -18.80 -9.23 -18.90
CA ALA A 453 -17.75 -9.98 -19.56
C ALA A 453 -16.67 -10.41 -18.56
N VAL A 454 -16.10 -11.60 -18.78
CA VAL A 454 -14.99 -12.14 -17.99
C VAL A 454 -13.84 -12.44 -18.94
N ASN A 455 -12.66 -11.89 -18.67
CA ASN A 455 -11.46 -12.07 -19.50
C ASN A 455 -11.73 -11.77 -20.97
N GLY A 456 -12.47 -10.70 -21.24
CA GLY A 456 -12.85 -10.27 -22.60
C GLY A 456 -14.03 -11.04 -23.23
N THR A 457 -14.49 -12.14 -22.65
CA THR A 457 -15.63 -12.92 -23.16
C THR A 457 -16.92 -12.49 -22.48
N VAL A 458 -17.95 -12.13 -23.23
CA VAL A 458 -19.28 -11.79 -22.70
C VAL A 458 -19.94 -13.06 -22.17
N VAL A 459 -20.20 -13.09 -20.86
CA VAL A 459 -20.86 -14.19 -20.16
C VAL A 459 -22.34 -13.93 -19.91
N ALA A 460 -22.77 -12.67 -19.94
CA ALA A 460 -24.17 -12.25 -19.91
C ALA A 460 -24.34 -11.02 -20.80
N ASN A 461 -25.21 -11.09 -21.81
CA ASN A 461 -25.50 -9.95 -22.65
C ASN A 461 -26.34 -8.88 -21.93
N ASN A 462 -27.28 -9.31 -21.10
CA ASN A 462 -28.19 -8.43 -20.39
C ASN A 462 -28.54 -9.01 -19.01
N LEU A 463 -27.61 -8.90 -18.06
CA LEU A 463 -27.89 -9.21 -16.66
C LEU A 463 -28.91 -8.22 -16.13
N SER A 464 -30.02 -8.72 -15.60
CA SER A 464 -31.12 -7.90 -15.10
C SER A 464 -30.88 -7.46 -13.66
N PHE A 465 -30.99 -6.17 -13.44
CA PHE A 465 -30.96 -5.49 -12.14
C PHE A 465 -32.40 -5.02 -11.83
N GLY A 466 -33.11 -5.73 -10.98
CA GLY A 466 -34.49 -5.42 -10.64
C GLY A 466 -34.66 -4.04 -10.00
N ASN A 467 -35.80 -3.42 -10.23
CA ASN A 467 -36.13 -2.15 -9.61
C ASN A 467 -36.04 -2.22 -8.08
N THR A 468 -35.32 -1.28 -7.48
CA THR A 468 -35.15 -1.20 -6.02
C THR A 468 -36.10 -0.23 -5.32
N GLY A 469 -36.96 0.46 -6.08
CA GLY A 469 -37.94 1.44 -5.56
C GLY A 469 -37.32 2.79 -5.18
N GLY A 470 -36.00 2.95 -5.32
CA GLY A 470 -35.30 4.21 -5.05
C GLY A 470 -33.78 4.06 -5.13
N TRP A 471 -33.08 5.18 -5.27
CA TRP A 471 -31.62 5.21 -5.44
C TRP A 471 -30.86 4.96 -4.14
N GLY A 472 -31.48 5.10 -2.99
CA GLY A 472 -30.93 4.75 -1.68
C GLY A 472 -31.32 3.35 -1.20
N SER A 473 -32.07 2.58 -2.01
CA SER A 473 -32.48 1.20 -1.73
C SER A 473 -31.58 0.24 -2.49
N TRP A 474 -30.76 -0.51 -1.76
CA TRP A 474 -29.75 -1.39 -2.34
C TRP A 474 -30.21 -2.85 -2.34
N ASN A 475 -29.96 -3.54 -3.43
CA ASN A 475 -30.23 -4.98 -3.63
C ASN A 475 -29.00 -5.68 -4.20
N THR A 476 -29.09 -6.98 -4.40
CA THR A 476 -28.04 -7.80 -4.98
C THR A 476 -28.55 -8.65 -6.13
N VAL A 477 -27.67 -8.91 -7.09
CA VAL A 477 -27.87 -9.93 -8.13
C VAL A 477 -26.62 -10.81 -8.18
N THR A 478 -26.79 -12.08 -8.51
CA THR A 478 -25.68 -13.04 -8.58
C THR A 478 -25.48 -13.55 -9.99
N LEU A 479 -24.23 -13.86 -10.33
CA LEU A 479 -23.83 -14.47 -11.59
C LEU A 479 -22.71 -15.48 -11.36
N SER A 480 -22.86 -16.70 -11.87
CA SER A 480 -21.76 -17.69 -11.88
C SER A 480 -20.81 -17.39 -13.02
N VAL A 481 -19.51 -17.30 -12.71
CA VAL A 481 -18.45 -17.01 -13.66
C VAL A 481 -17.29 -18.00 -13.51
N ASN A 482 -16.66 -18.36 -14.63
CA ASN A 482 -15.44 -19.16 -14.62
C ASN A 482 -14.23 -18.22 -14.59
N LEU A 483 -13.40 -18.36 -13.57
CA LEU A 483 -12.17 -17.60 -13.41
C LEU A 483 -10.96 -18.51 -13.58
N ASN A 484 -9.93 -18.00 -14.25
CA ASN A 484 -8.64 -18.68 -14.39
C ASN A 484 -7.82 -18.59 -13.11
N ALA A 485 -6.83 -19.45 -12.93
CA ALA A 485 -5.77 -19.20 -11.97
C ALA A 485 -5.02 -17.89 -12.34
N GLY A 486 -4.67 -17.10 -11.35
CA GLY A 486 -4.04 -15.80 -11.54
C GLY A 486 -5.03 -14.67 -11.82
N HIS A 487 -4.60 -13.71 -12.62
CA HIS A 487 -5.35 -12.50 -12.93
C HIS A 487 -6.54 -12.74 -13.84
N ASN A 488 -7.67 -12.10 -13.49
CA ASN A 488 -8.89 -12.06 -14.28
C ASN A 488 -9.45 -10.65 -14.33
N THR A 489 -10.25 -10.36 -15.36
CA THR A 489 -11.06 -9.16 -15.44
C THR A 489 -12.54 -9.50 -15.42
N ILE A 490 -13.31 -8.75 -14.65
CA ILE A 490 -14.78 -8.77 -14.69
C ILE A 490 -15.21 -7.37 -15.10
N VAL A 491 -15.90 -7.30 -16.25
CA VAL A 491 -16.42 -6.05 -16.81
C VAL A 491 -17.93 -6.04 -16.66
N ILE A 492 -18.47 -4.95 -16.10
CA ILE A 492 -19.90 -4.67 -16.11
C ILE A 492 -20.08 -3.41 -16.96
N GLY A 493 -20.89 -3.47 -18.02
CA GLY A 493 -20.95 -2.37 -18.96
C GLY A 493 -22.33 -2.17 -19.59
N TYR A 494 -22.49 -1.04 -20.26
CA TYR A 494 -23.68 -0.68 -21.00
C TYR A 494 -23.45 -0.78 -22.51
N ASP A 495 -24.32 -1.49 -23.20
CA ASP A 495 -24.39 -1.59 -24.63
C ASP A 495 -25.86 -1.80 -25.06
N SER A 496 -26.47 -0.79 -25.65
CA SER A 496 -27.89 -0.84 -26.06
C SER A 496 -28.17 -1.94 -27.09
N SER A 497 -27.17 -2.34 -27.91
CA SER A 497 -27.30 -3.43 -28.87
C SER A 497 -27.46 -4.81 -28.20
N LYS A 498 -27.11 -4.91 -26.90
CA LYS A 498 -27.27 -6.12 -26.06
C LYS A 498 -28.55 -6.10 -25.23
N GLY A 499 -29.45 -5.14 -25.48
CA GLY A 499 -30.67 -4.97 -24.72
C GLY A 499 -30.50 -4.27 -23.38
N ASN A 500 -29.31 -3.67 -23.15
CA ASN A 500 -29.06 -2.93 -21.92
C ASN A 500 -29.88 -1.62 -21.93
N ASN A 501 -30.36 -1.26 -20.76
CA ASN A 501 -31.23 -0.10 -20.59
C ASN A 501 -31.09 0.51 -19.21
N ASN A 502 -31.67 1.69 -19.05
CA ASN A 502 -31.88 2.40 -17.81
C ASN A 502 -30.58 2.77 -17.02
N TYR A 503 -30.72 3.61 -16.01
CA TYR A 503 -29.64 3.97 -15.09
C TYR A 503 -29.46 2.91 -14.02
N LEU A 504 -28.22 2.79 -13.51
CA LEU A 504 -27.84 1.86 -12.46
C LEU A 504 -26.81 2.52 -11.54
N ASN A 505 -27.00 2.42 -10.24
CA ASN A 505 -25.93 2.66 -9.27
C ASN A 505 -25.30 1.33 -8.90
N LEU A 506 -23.97 1.24 -8.98
CA LEU A 506 -23.18 0.05 -8.66
C LEU A 506 -22.32 0.33 -7.44
N ASP A 507 -22.52 -0.43 -6.37
CA ASP A 507 -21.82 -0.28 -5.11
C ASP A 507 -20.54 -1.11 -5.06
N LYS A 508 -20.67 -2.42 -5.25
CA LYS A 508 -19.55 -3.36 -5.20
C LYS A 508 -19.86 -4.69 -5.85
N ILE A 509 -18.78 -5.47 -6.05
CA ILE A 509 -18.87 -6.91 -6.30
C ILE A 509 -18.16 -7.68 -5.19
N TYR A 510 -18.63 -8.91 -4.87
CA TYR A 510 -18.03 -9.76 -3.85
C TYR A 510 -18.34 -11.24 -4.07
N GLY A 511 -17.73 -12.11 -3.24
CA GLY A 511 -17.85 -13.57 -3.38
C GLY A 511 -16.76 -14.20 -4.27
N LEU A 512 -15.65 -13.47 -4.48
CA LEU A 512 -14.56 -13.83 -5.39
C LEU A 512 -13.34 -14.37 -4.66
#